data_1899295de63b602e27fb7ddd3cc20c17
#
_entry.id   1899295de63b602e27fb7ddd3cc20c17
#
_cell.length_a   1.000
_cell.length_b   1.000
_cell.length_c   1.000
_cell.angle_alpha   90.00
_cell.angle_beta   90.00
_cell.angle_gamma   90.00
#
_symmetry.space_group_name_H-M   'P 1'
#
loop_
_entity.id
_entity.type
_entity.pdbx_description
1 polymer ?
#
loop_
_entity_poly.entity_id
_entity_poly.type
_entity_poly.pdbx_seq_one_letter_code
_entity_poly.pdbx_strand_id
1 'polypeptide(L)'
;MDQRQKNERINLILKLLMAILFTTGAIIFSYPFLSNAVNSYYDQKMMEKNLAEMAATNTKEQAKRYQEMAEKNKELAESKNMTNIPGMGLVEDPFENEVDDAKDPGKAYYKEHTVGAIYIPKISVSLPLFDETNAALLEKGATILQGTSYPIGGDSTHSVISGHSGLTERKLFTDLEKLVIGDDFYLTIAGENLAYAVDDIQIVLPSDIDKVVIQPGRDLVTLLTCTPYGINTHRLLVTGHRVPYVEEMAEEVTSTKKAVERRFRLYLLLIPLFFAMIFYWMYRKFVYYQSGKHSYDFCFYLLENGQPKAGVTFTLVRKKRWATDVTNQPVAVSQVDGWVSFPEIRGGRYYAKAIDGSTKPVKGKVRRLKDRQFVLSRVTKKKQGKKVTYYLENGAKK
;
A
#
# COMPACT_ATOMS: atom_id res chain seq x y z
N MET A 1 -18.73 -41.43 -15.37
CA MET A 1 -18.11 -40.09 -15.58
C MET A 1 -16.91 -40.29 -16.46
N ASP A 2 -16.91 -39.72 -17.66
CA ASP A 2 -15.86 -39.88 -18.66
C ASP A 2 -14.51 -39.39 -18.07
N GLN A 3 -13.41 -40.11 -18.31
CA GLN A 3 -12.05 -39.79 -17.82
C GLN A 3 -11.68 -38.33 -18.10
N ARG A 4 -12.16 -37.80 -19.21
CA ARG A 4 -11.97 -36.41 -19.60
C ARG A 4 -12.66 -35.42 -18.64
N GLN A 5 -13.88 -35.72 -18.19
CA GLN A 5 -14.61 -34.87 -17.22
C GLN A 5 -13.90 -34.88 -15.86
N LYS A 6 -13.38 -36.05 -15.45
CA LYS A 6 -12.58 -36.20 -14.23
C LYS A 6 -11.32 -35.31 -14.28
N ASN A 7 -10.58 -35.34 -15.39
CA ASN A 7 -9.38 -34.53 -15.55
C ASN A 7 -9.68 -33.01 -15.60
N GLU A 8 -10.80 -32.60 -16.26
CA GLU A 8 -11.23 -31.19 -16.28
C GLU A 8 -11.63 -30.70 -14.88
N ARG A 9 -12.26 -31.56 -14.06
CA ARG A 9 -12.58 -31.26 -12.64
C ARG A 9 -11.34 -31.13 -11.78
N ILE A 10 -10.39 -32.06 -11.88
CA ILE A 10 -9.12 -32.02 -11.17
C ILE A 10 -8.34 -30.75 -11.52
N ASN A 11 -8.23 -30.43 -12.81
CA ASN A 11 -7.57 -29.20 -13.27
C ASN A 11 -8.24 -27.92 -12.76
N LEU A 12 -9.56 -27.91 -12.59
CA LEU A 12 -10.24 -26.75 -11.99
C LEU A 12 -9.90 -26.65 -10.50
N ILE A 13 -10.00 -27.78 -9.76
CA ILE A 13 -9.70 -27.83 -8.32
C ILE A 13 -8.26 -27.36 -8.08
N LEU A 14 -7.29 -27.88 -8.81
CA LEU A 14 -5.89 -27.46 -8.70
C LEU A 14 -5.70 -25.96 -8.97
N LYS A 15 -6.38 -25.39 -9.97
CA LYS A 15 -6.30 -23.95 -10.25
C LYS A 15 -6.93 -23.11 -9.17
N LEU A 16 -8.04 -23.56 -8.59
CA LEU A 16 -8.67 -22.87 -7.46
C LEU A 16 -7.79 -22.97 -6.21
N LEU A 17 -7.23 -24.14 -5.93
CA LEU A 17 -6.30 -24.33 -4.82
C LEU A 17 -5.06 -23.41 -4.96
N MET A 18 -4.43 -23.38 -6.12
CA MET A 18 -3.32 -22.46 -6.40
C MET A 18 -3.71 -21.00 -6.21
N ALA A 19 -4.92 -20.60 -6.66
CA ALA A 19 -5.40 -19.24 -6.49
C ALA A 19 -5.63 -18.90 -5.01
N ILE A 20 -6.18 -19.84 -4.22
CA ILE A 20 -6.38 -19.66 -2.78
C ILE A 20 -5.03 -19.51 -2.07
N LEU A 21 -4.09 -20.42 -2.32
CA LEU A 21 -2.74 -20.35 -1.73
C LEU A 21 -2.03 -19.05 -2.08
N PHE A 22 -2.09 -18.65 -3.35
CA PHE A 22 -1.53 -17.36 -3.80
C PHE A 22 -2.19 -16.17 -3.10
N THR A 23 -3.52 -16.19 -2.98
CA THR A 23 -4.28 -15.10 -2.31
C THR A 23 -3.92 -15.03 -0.83
N THR A 24 -3.83 -16.17 -0.14
CA THR A 24 -3.41 -16.23 1.27
C THR A 24 -1.99 -15.68 1.45
N GLY A 25 -1.04 -16.11 0.62
CA GLY A 25 0.32 -15.57 0.64
C GLY A 25 0.37 -14.06 0.37
N ALA A 26 -0.44 -13.58 -0.58
CA ALA A 26 -0.53 -12.16 -0.89
C ALA A 26 -1.12 -11.34 0.27
N ILE A 27 -2.09 -11.87 1.02
CA ILE A 27 -2.65 -11.23 2.23
C ILE A 27 -1.56 -11.10 3.29
N ILE A 28 -0.86 -12.19 3.62
CA ILE A 28 0.21 -12.21 4.61
C ILE A 28 1.32 -11.22 4.22
N PHE A 29 1.76 -11.25 2.97
CA PHE A 29 2.79 -10.35 2.46
C PHE A 29 2.36 -8.87 2.49
N SER A 30 1.08 -8.59 2.25
CA SER A 30 0.56 -7.21 2.20
C SER A 30 0.30 -6.63 3.59
N TYR A 31 0.21 -7.46 4.63
CA TYR A 31 -0.16 -7.06 5.99
C TYR A 31 0.71 -5.94 6.56
N PRO A 32 2.07 -6.03 6.60
CA PRO A 32 2.90 -4.97 7.18
C PRO A 32 2.78 -3.64 6.44
N PHE A 33 2.64 -3.65 5.11
CA PHE A 33 2.49 -2.43 4.33
C PHE A 33 1.14 -1.74 4.59
N LEU A 34 0.07 -2.53 4.70
CA LEU A 34 -1.27 -2.01 4.97
C LEU A 34 -1.35 -1.50 6.41
N SER A 35 -0.87 -2.28 7.37
CA SER A 35 -0.86 -1.93 8.79
C SER A 35 -0.08 -0.64 9.03
N ASN A 36 1.14 -0.53 8.48
CA ASN A 36 1.92 0.70 8.56
C ASN A 36 1.19 1.91 7.95
N ALA A 37 0.54 1.75 6.77
CA ALA A 37 -0.17 2.86 6.14
C ALA A 37 -1.39 3.32 6.95
N VAL A 38 -2.13 2.36 7.53
CA VAL A 38 -3.27 2.62 8.40
C VAL A 38 -2.81 3.31 9.69
N ASN A 39 -1.84 2.74 10.38
CA ASN A 39 -1.33 3.28 11.64
C ASN A 39 -0.74 4.68 11.42
N SER A 40 0.12 4.88 10.43
CA SER A 40 0.69 6.19 10.12
C SER A 40 -0.37 7.26 9.83
N TYR A 41 -1.45 6.89 9.13
CA TYR A 41 -2.56 7.81 8.87
C TYR A 41 -3.31 8.21 10.14
N TYR A 42 -3.65 7.23 11.00
CA TYR A 42 -4.36 7.51 12.25
C TYR A 42 -3.49 8.23 13.26
N ASP A 43 -2.21 7.86 13.40
CA ASP A 43 -1.25 8.53 14.29
C ASP A 43 -1.04 9.98 13.85
N GLN A 44 -0.93 10.25 12.53
CA GLN A 44 -0.87 11.62 12.01
C GLN A 44 -2.15 12.41 12.30
N LYS A 45 -3.34 11.82 12.13
CA LYS A 45 -4.61 12.52 12.42
C LYS A 45 -4.78 12.80 13.91
N MET A 46 -4.35 11.90 14.76
CA MET A 46 -4.32 12.11 16.22
C MET A 46 -3.35 13.24 16.58
N MET A 47 -2.15 13.23 16.02
CA MET A 47 -1.14 14.26 16.19
C MET A 47 -1.66 15.63 15.74
N GLU A 48 -2.22 15.75 14.53
CA GLU A 48 -2.77 17.00 14.01
C GLU A 48 -3.87 17.55 14.91
N LYS A 49 -4.75 16.69 15.44
CA LYS A 49 -5.79 17.05 16.37
C LYS A 49 -5.20 17.55 17.69
N ASN A 50 -4.24 16.83 18.28
CA ASN A 50 -3.59 17.21 19.53
C ASN A 50 -2.88 18.56 19.40
N LEU A 51 -2.12 18.77 18.32
CA LEU A 51 -1.45 20.04 18.04
C LEU A 51 -2.43 21.19 17.85
N ALA A 52 -3.55 20.97 17.16
CA ALA A 52 -4.59 21.98 16.98
C ALA A 52 -5.27 22.34 18.31
N GLU A 53 -5.55 21.35 19.16
CA GLU A 53 -6.10 21.58 20.51
C GLU A 53 -5.08 22.31 21.40
N MET A 54 -3.80 21.96 21.33
CA MET A 54 -2.74 22.68 22.05
C MET A 54 -2.63 24.15 21.57
N ALA A 55 -2.68 24.38 20.26
CA ALA A 55 -2.66 25.75 19.70
C ALA A 55 -3.89 26.59 20.09
N ALA A 56 -5.04 25.94 20.31
CA ALA A 56 -6.26 26.59 20.78
C ALA A 56 -6.28 26.83 22.31
N THR A 57 -5.38 26.17 23.05
CA THR A 57 -5.26 26.35 24.51
C THR A 57 -4.62 27.71 24.80
N ASN A 58 -4.97 28.27 25.98
CA ASN A 58 -4.59 29.63 26.39
C ASN A 58 -3.07 29.85 26.23
N THR A 59 -2.70 30.91 25.52
CA THR A 59 -1.30 31.34 25.25
C THR A 59 -0.43 31.40 26.52
N LYS A 60 -1.03 31.65 27.68
CA LYS A 60 -0.33 31.63 28.97
C LYS A 60 0.15 30.23 29.39
N GLU A 61 -0.63 29.20 29.11
CA GLU A 61 -0.27 27.82 29.47
C GLU A 61 0.82 27.27 28.52
N GLN A 62 0.77 27.63 27.25
CA GLN A 62 1.83 27.31 26.30
C GLN A 62 3.14 28.03 26.65
N ALA A 63 3.07 29.33 26.98
CA ALA A 63 4.24 30.08 27.42
C ALA A 63 4.84 29.51 28.71
N LYS A 64 3.99 29.08 29.67
CA LYS A 64 4.44 28.40 30.88
C LYS A 64 5.19 27.12 30.60
N ARG A 65 4.63 26.21 29.74
CA ARG A 65 5.30 24.97 29.34
C ARG A 65 6.64 25.24 28.64
N TYR A 66 6.67 26.24 27.76
CA TYR A 66 7.93 26.64 27.10
C TYR A 66 8.96 27.13 28.10
N GLN A 67 8.57 27.95 29.09
CA GLN A 67 9.47 28.42 30.14
C GLN A 67 9.99 27.27 31.00
N GLU A 68 9.14 26.32 31.40
CA GLU A 68 9.53 25.13 32.15
C GLU A 68 10.57 24.29 31.38
N MET A 69 10.39 24.12 30.04
CA MET A 69 11.38 23.44 29.19
C MET A 69 12.69 24.22 29.11
N ALA A 70 12.61 25.57 29.00
CA ALA A 70 13.80 26.42 28.92
C ALA A 70 14.61 26.43 30.24
N GLU A 71 13.93 26.46 31.39
CA GLU A 71 14.57 26.37 32.71
C GLU A 71 15.27 25.02 32.85
N LYS A 72 14.63 23.91 32.49
CA LYS A 72 15.25 22.58 32.52
C LYS A 72 16.46 22.49 31.58
N ASN A 73 16.39 23.07 30.38
CA ASN A 73 17.52 23.11 29.46
C ASN A 73 18.71 23.88 30.07
N LYS A 74 18.43 24.99 30.76
CA LYS A 74 19.46 25.77 31.45
C LYS A 74 20.12 24.98 32.59
N GLU A 75 19.29 24.32 33.42
CA GLU A 75 19.79 23.45 34.49
C GLU A 75 20.67 22.32 33.94
N LEU A 76 20.26 21.69 32.81
CA LEU A 76 21.05 20.64 32.15
C LEU A 76 22.38 21.18 31.60
N ALA A 77 22.39 22.37 31.00
CA ALA A 77 23.60 23.00 30.48
C ALA A 77 24.59 23.37 31.61
N GLU A 78 24.09 23.71 32.79
CA GLU A 78 24.89 24.03 33.98
C GLU A 78 25.37 22.76 34.74
N SER A 79 24.57 21.68 34.69
CA SER A 79 24.90 20.39 35.33
C SER A 79 25.85 19.59 34.44
N LYS A 80 27.07 19.36 34.90
CA LYS A 80 28.07 18.53 34.19
C LYS A 80 27.80 17.00 34.25
N ASN A 81 26.65 16.56 34.76
CA ASN A 81 26.36 15.16 35.04
C ASN A 81 25.26 14.62 34.09
N MET A 82 25.69 14.13 32.93
CA MET A 82 24.83 13.31 32.04
C MET A 82 25.12 11.82 32.29
N THR A 83 24.63 11.25 33.39
CA THR A 83 25.00 9.88 33.76
C THR A 83 23.88 8.83 33.51
N ASN A 84 22.63 9.24 33.28
CA ASN A 84 21.51 8.31 33.18
C ASN A 84 20.63 8.66 31.99
N ILE A 85 21.04 8.28 30.78
CA ILE A 85 20.24 8.42 29.58
C ILE A 85 19.63 7.05 29.24
N PRO A 86 18.30 6.85 29.32
CA PRO A 86 17.66 5.59 28.98
C PRO A 86 17.95 5.18 27.52
N GLY A 87 18.29 3.90 27.30
CA GLY A 87 18.64 3.40 25.96
C GLY A 87 20.08 3.72 25.52
N MET A 88 20.79 4.54 26.31
CA MET A 88 22.25 4.77 26.21
C MET A 88 22.83 4.75 27.61
N GLY A 89 23.70 3.77 27.92
CA GLY A 89 24.39 3.65 29.20
C GLY A 89 23.94 2.45 30.05
N LEU A 90 23.98 2.61 31.38
CA LEU A 90 23.74 1.54 32.36
C LEU A 90 22.28 1.41 32.81
N VAL A 91 21.36 2.21 32.28
CA VAL A 91 19.94 2.19 32.62
C VAL A 91 19.20 1.23 31.69
N GLU A 92 18.12 0.62 32.19
CA GLU A 92 17.23 -0.27 31.46
C GLU A 92 16.87 0.30 30.08
N ASP A 93 17.12 -0.48 29.03
CA ASP A 93 16.95 -0.05 27.65
C ASP A 93 15.47 -0.13 27.26
N PRO A 94 14.77 1.00 27.03
CA PRO A 94 13.36 1.00 26.66
C PRO A 94 13.09 0.39 25.27
N PHE A 95 14.14 0.12 24.48
CA PHE A 95 14.01 -0.57 23.20
C PHE A 95 14.04 -2.09 23.33
N GLU A 96 14.51 -2.66 24.47
CA GLU A 96 14.54 -4.10 24.72
C GLU A 96 13.26 -4.62 25.35
N ASN A 97 12.49 -3.76 26.01
CA ASN A 97 11.21 -4.13 26.57
C ASN A 97 10.20 -4.30 25.43
N GLU A 98 10.01 -5.57 24.96
CA GLU A 98 8.82 -5.92 24.22
C GLU A 98 7.61 -5.50 25.06
N VAL A 99 6.66 -4.83 24.44
CA VAL A 99 5.39 -4.47 25.08
C VAL A 99 4.67 -5.77 25.36
N ASP A 100 4.99 -6.36 26.51
CA ASP A 100 4.26 -7.45 27.07
C ASP A 100 2.85 -6.90 27.37
N ASP A 101 1.84 -7.32 26.60
CA ASP A 101 0.38 -7.10 26.77
C ASP A 101 -0.09 -5.90 27.67
N ALA A 102 0.73 -4.87 27.81
CA ALA A 102 0.40 -3.66 28.53
C ALA A 102 -0.78 -2.99 27.78
N LYS A 103 -1.93 -3.01 28.41
CA LYS A 103 -3.13 -2.33 27.91
C LYS A 103 -2.74 -0.96 27.39
N ASP A 104 -3.06 -0.68 26.11
CA ASP A 104 -2.93 0.64 25.51
C ASP A 104 -3.44 1.68 26.54
N PRO A 105 -2.58 2.60 27.04
CA PRO A 105 -2.95 3.55 28.09
C PRO A 105 -4.07 4.51 27.64
N GLY A 106 -4.36 4.53 26.34
CA GLY A 106 -5.48 5.25 25.77
C GLY A 106 -5.14 6.67 25.30
N LYS A 107 -6.08 7.27 24.58
CA LYS A 107 -5.88 8.55 23.88
C LYS A 107 -5.53 9.72 24.80
N ALA A 108 -6.04 9.72 26.04
CA ALA A 108 -5.77 10.78 27.00
C ALA A 108 -4.28 10.83 27.38
N TYR A 109 -3.67 9.67 27.63
CA TYR A 109 -2.27 9.52 27.93
C TYR A 109 -1.37 10.05 26.80
N TYR A 110 -1.62 9.61 25.56
CA TYR A 110 -0.86 10.10 24.41
C TYR A 110 -1.01 11.60 24.19
N LYS A 111 -2.18 12.16 24.48
CA LYS A 111 -2.42 13.61 24.38
C LYS A 111 -1.63 14.37 25.43
N GLU A 112 -1.62 13.90 26.66
CA GLU A 112 -0.91 14.52 27.80
C GLU A 112 0.61 14.60 27.53
N HIS A 113 1.18 13.52 27.01
CA HIS A 113 2.61 13.41 26.69
C HIS A 113 3.00 14.01 25.34
N THR A 114 2.05 14.44 24.48
CA THR A 114 2.39 15.09 23.21
C THR A 114 2.94 16.49 23.46
N VAL A 115 4.17 16.75 23.04
CA VAL A 115 4.82 18.08 23.09
C VAL A 115 4.95 18.73 21.73
N GLY A 116 4.88 17.94 20.67
CA GLY A 116 5.07 18.45 19.31
C GLY A 116 4.97 17.38 18.24
N ALA A 117 5.66 17.63 17.14
CA ALA A 117 5.78 16.73 16.01
C ALA A 117 7.18 16.80 15.38
N ILE A 118 7.58 15.68 14.74
CA ILE A 118 8.78 15.59 13.91
C ILE A 118 8.42 15.25 12.48
N TYR A 119 9.09 15.92 11.53
CA TYR A 119 8.94 15.69 10.10
C TYR A 119 10.31 15.47 9.46
N ILE A 120 10.45 14.38 8.70
CA ILE A 120 11.68 14.06 7.95
C ILE A 120 11.28 13.77 6.51
N PRO A 121 11.28 14.78 5.62
CA PRO A 121 10.73 14.68 4.25
C PRO A 121 11.39 13.59 3.42
N LYS A 122 12.71 13.48 3.49
CA LYS A 122 13.51 12.50 2.74
C LYS A 122 13.00 11.07 2.86
N ILE A 123 12.55 10.69 4.05
CA ILE A 123 12.05 9.35 4.36
C ILE A 123 10.54 9.32 4.60
N SER A 124 9.85 10.43 4.32
CA SER A 124 8.40 10.60 4.48
C SER A 124 7.89 10.25 5.89
N VAL A 125 8.62 10.69 6.91
CA VAL A 125 8.25 10.56 8.32
C VAL A 125 7.48 11.80 8.77
N SER A 126 6.35 11.56 9.46
CA SER A 126 5.51 12.56 10.13
C SER A 126 4.95 11.90 11.38
N LEU A 127 5.53 12.19 12.54
CA LEU A 127 5.24 11.51 13.81
C LEU A 127 4.96 12.48 14.94
N PRO A 128 4.09 12.11 15.91
CA PRO A 128 4.00 12.82 17.17
C PRO A 128 5.33 12.72 17.92
N LEU A 129 5.67 13.77 18.64
CA LEU A 129 6.80 13.83 19.54
C LEU A 129 6.29 13.89 20.99
N PHE A 130 6.77 12.98 21.81
CA PHE A 130 6.41 12.82 23.21
C PHE A 130 7.54 13.28 24.14
N ASP A 131 7.17 13.72 25.34
CA ASP A 131 8.07 14.34 26.32
C ASP A 131 8.94 13.35 27.12
N GLU A 132 8.59 12.06 27.07
CA GLU A 132 9.37 11.01 27.76
C GLU A 132 9.51 9.76 26.91
N THR A 133 10.50 8.95 27.23
CA THR A 133 10.77 7.67 26.53
C THR A 133 10.31 6.49 27.39
N ASN A 134 9.29 5.80 26.90
CA ASN A 134 8.82 4.51 27.41
C ASN A 134 8.26 3.67 26.28
N ALA A 135 8.02 2.38 26.51
CA ALA A 135 7.59 1.42 25.51
C ALA A 135 6.27 1.85 24.82
N ALA A 136 5.28 2.35 25.57
CA ALA A 136 3.98 2.73 25.03
C ALA A 136 4.05 3.96 24.07
N LEU A 137 4.88 4.94 24.40
CA LEU A 137 5.06 6.15 23.59
C LEU A 137 5.94 5.87 22.38
N LEU A 138 7.01 5.07 22.54
CA LEU A 138 7.89 4.64 21.44
C LEU A 138 7.15 3.85 20.37
N GLU A 139 6.12 3.08 20.72
CA GLU A 139 5.29 2.39 19.73
C GLU A 139 4.48 3.34 18.83
N LYS A 140 4.13 4.52 19.35
CA LYS A 140 3.22 5.45 18.65
C LYS A 140 3.94 6.57 17.91
N GLY A 141 5.16 6.91 18.30
CA GLY A 141 5.87 8.03 17.70
C GLY A 141 7.33 8.12 18.07
N ALA A 142 7.85 9.34 18.03
CA ALA A 142 9.17 9.68 18.51
C ALA A 142 9.09 10.23 19.94
N THR A 143 10.14 10.04 20.73
CA THR A 143 10.17 10.43 22.14
C THR A 143 11.44 11.21 22.45
N ILE A 144 11.34 12.20 23.34
CA ILE A 144 12.51 12.90 23.86
C ILE A 144 13.17 12.02 24.92
N LEU A 145 14.46 11.79 24.76
CA LEU A 145 15.23 10.96 25.68
C LEU A 145 15.48 11.72 26.96
N GLN A 146 15.07 11.16 28.09
CA GLN A 146 15.27 11.77 29.41
C GLN A 146 16.75 12.01 29.66
N GLY A 147 17.07 13.12 30.35
CA GLY A 147 18.46 13.53 30.60
C GLY A 147 19.11 14.33 29.48
N THR A 148 18.39 14.54 28.35
CA THR A 148 18.81 15.43 27.26
C THR A 148 17.96 16.69 27.24
N SER A 149 18.37 17.72 26.48
CA SER A 149 17.64 18.98 26.38
C SER A 149 16.28 18.77 25.70
N TYR A 150 15.28 19.56 26.10
CA TYR A 150 14.04 19.68 25.30
C TYR A 150 14.34 20.36 23.96
N PRO A 151 13.74 19.92 22.86
CA PRO A 151 14.06 20.42 21.51
C PRO A 151 13.33 21.73 21.20
N ILE A 152 13.48 22.73 22.06
CA ILE A 152 12.97 24.09 21.87
C ILE A 152 14.00 25.02 21.22
N GLY A 153 15.21 24.49 20.92
CA GLY A 153 16.36 25.25 20.46
C GLY A 153 17.04 26.04 21.58
N GLY A 154 18.08 26.73 21.20
CA GLY A 154 18.84 27.59 22.09
C GLY A 154 20.32 27.21 22.13
N ASP A 155 21.11 28.21 22.55
CA ASP A 155 22.54 28.03 22.67
C ASP A 155 22.88 26.99 23.75
N SER A 156 23.89 26.14 23.47
CA SER A 156 24.30 25.08 24.39
C SER A 156 23.18 24.09 24.74
N THR A 157 22.40 23.67 23.75
CA THR A 157 21.39 22.62 23.89
C THR A 157 21.70 21.42 23.00
N HIS A 158 21.39 20.20 23.49
CA HIS A 158 21.47 18.98 22.71
C HIS A 158 20.28 18.08 23.09
N SER A 159 19.28 18.01 22.22
CA SER A 159 18.13 17.12 22.40
C SER A 159 18.36 15.80 21.66
N VAL A 160 18.02 14.68 22.29
CA VAL A 160 18.01 13.37 21.63
C VAL A 160 16.56 12.89 21.47
N ILE A 161 16.19 12.64 20.24
CA ILE A 161 14.86 12.16 19.87
C ILE A 161 14.98 10.73 19.41
N SER A 162 14.35 9.81 20.14
CA SER A 162 14.41 8.38 19.85
C SER A 162 13.15 7.88 19.16
N GLY A 163 13.30 6.85 18.35
CA GLY A 163 12.19 6.16 17.69
C GLY A 163 12.59 4.74 17.30
N HIS A 164 11.64 3.84 17.34
CA HIS A 164 11.87 2.44 16.95
C HIS A 164 12.30 2.28 15.49
N SER A 165 13.13 1.27 15.25
CA SER A 165 13.32 0.64 13.95
C SER A 165 12.83 -0.80 14.00
N GLY A 166 12.32 -1.31 12.88
CA GLY A 166 12.01 -2.74 12.76
C GLY A 166 10.63 -3.18 13.24
N LEU A 167 9.73 -2.28 13.65
CA LEU A 167 8.37 -2.66 13.97
C LEU A 167 7.61 -3.11 12.73
N THR A 168 6.91 -4.25 12.82
CA THR A 168 6.16 -4.82 11.70
C THR A 168 5.00 -3.92 11.24
N GLU A 169 4.36 -3.22 12.18
CA GLU A 169 3.14 -2.46 11.95
C GLU A 169 3.36 -0.94 11.79
N ARG A 170 4.54 -0.45 12.15
CA ARG A 170 4.92 0.96 12.07
C ARG A 170 6.37 1.11 11.61
N LYS A 171 6.57 2.00 10.68
CA LYS A 171 7.90 2.24 10.12
C LYS A 171 8.77 3.11 11.00
N LEU A 172 8.18 4.09 11.67
CA LEU A 172 8.83 5.06 12.54
C LEU A 172 10.21 5.51 11.98
N PHE A 173 11.31 5.21 12.67
CA PHE A 173 12.66 5.56 12.26
C PHE A 173 13.40 4.44 11.49
N THR A 174 12.70 3.41 11.02
CA THR A 174 13.29 2.29 10.25
C THR A 174 14.14 2.75 9.05
N ASP A 175 13.77 3.85 8.40
CA ASP A 175 14.52 4.37 7.24
C ASP A 175 15.53 5.47 7.60
N LEU A 176 15.82 5.69 8.88
CA LEU A 176 16.73 6.75 9.32
C LEU A 176 18.14 6.60 8.71
N GLU A 177 18.55 5.36 8.43
CA GLU A 177 19.82 5.04 7.73
C GLU A 177 19.94 5.60 6.31
N LYS A 178 18.83 6.06 5.71
CA LYS A 178 18.81 6.67 4.36
C LYS A 178 19.12 8.16 4.36
N LEU A 179 19.20 8.77 5.53
CA LEU A 179 19.62 10.16 5.65
C LEU A 179 21.10 10.30 5.36
N VAL A 180 21.45 11.43 4.78
CA VAL A 180 22.83 11.82 4.47
C VAL A 180 23.09 13.22 5.00
N ILE A 181 24.36 13.56 5.16
CA ILE A 181 24.77 14.93 5.53
C ILE A 181 24.18 15.92 4.53
N GLY A 182 23.55 16.98 5.05
CA GLY A 182 22.85 17.99 4.28
C GLY A 182 21.35 17.76 4.08
N ASP A 183 20.81 16.62 4.51
CA ASP A 183 19.35 16.44 4.57
C ASP A 183 18.77 17.20 5.77
N ASP A 184 17.53 17.71 5.61
CA ASP A 184 16.85 18.47 6.65
C ASP A 184 15.77 17.65 7.37
N PHE A 185 15.56 17.98 8.63
CA PHE A 185 14.40 17.53 9.40
C PHE A 185 13.83 18.69 10.23
N TYR A 186 12.53 18.60 10.53
CA TYR A 186 11.78 19.70 11.12
C TYR A 186 11.03 19.26 12.37
N LEU A 187 10.97 20.17 13.35
CA LEU A 187 10.20 19.98 14.57
C LEU A 187 9.14 21.09 14.67
N THR A 188 7.98 20.75 15.21
CA THR A 188 6.99 21.74 15.64
C THR A 188 6.79 21.54 17.13
N ILE A 189 7.24 22.48 17.96
CA ILE A 189 7.17 22.41 19.43
C ILE A 189 6.49 23.67 19.95
N ALA A 190 5.48 23.51 20.76
CA ALA A 190 4.73 24.64 21.38
C ALA A 190 4.28 25.72 20.36
N GLY A 191 4.03 25.33 19.11
CA GLY A 191 3.63 26.23 18.02
C GLY A 191 4.79 26.84 17.24
N GLU A 192 6.04 26.67 17.67
CA GLU A 192 7.24 27.10 16.97
C GLU A 192 7.75 26.02 16.02
N ASN A 193 8.16 26.44 14.83
CA ASN A 193 8.79 25.56 13.84
C ASN A 193 10.29 25.71 13.84
N LEU A 194 10.98 24.57 13.97
CA LEU A 194 12.42 24.48 14.11
C LEU A 194 12.96 23.62 12.95
N ALA A 195 14.06 24.04 12.33
CA ALA A 195 14.73 23.29 11.26
C ALA A 195 16.15 22.93 11.66
N TYR A 196 16.55 21.72 11.30
CA TYR A 196 17.87 21.19 11.56
C TYR A 196 18.41 20.54 10.29
N ALA A 197 19.67 20.88 9.93
CA ALA A 197 20.40 20.25 8.84
C ALA A 197 21.36 19.19 9.41
N VAL A 198 21.29 17.99 8.86
CA VAL A 198 22.15 16.86 9.27
C VAL A 198 23.60 17.18 8.96
N ASP A 199 24.45 17.17 9.96
CA ASP A 199 25.90 17.41 9.83
C ASP A 199 26.78 16.26 10.34
N ASP A 200 26.22 15.29 11.07
CA ASP A 200 26.95 14.11 11.55
C ASP A 200 26.06 12.85 11.57
N ILE A 201 26.64 11.71 11.20
CA ILE A 201 25.99 10.40 11.24
C ILE A 201 26.96 9.38 11.78
N GLN A 202 26.60 8.74 12.91
CA GLN A 202 27.44 7.76 13.59
C GLN A 202 26.67 6.50 13.94
N ILE A 203 27.36 5.36 13.93
CA ILE A 203 26.88 4.09 14.50
C ILE A 203 27.76 3.82 15.74
N VAL A 204 27.10 3.71 16.89
CA VAL A 204 27.77 3.62 18.20
C VAL A 204 27.21 2.45 19.00
N LEU A 205 27.91 2.05 20.06
CA LEU A 205 27.37 1.14 21.07
C LEU A 205 26.35 1.89 21.97
N PRO A 206 25.39 1.19 22.57
CA PRO A 206 24.48 1.81 23.55
C PRO A 206 25.19 2.49 24.72
N SER A 207 26.41 2.06 25.05
CA SER A 207 27.24 2.63 26.12
C SER A 207 27.92 3.96 25.78
N ASP A 208 27.92 4.37 24.49
CA ASP A 208 28.70 5.51 24.02
C ASP A 208 27.94 6.84 24.20
N ILE A 209 27.65 7.19 25.46
CA ILE A 209 26.88 8.40 25.83
C ILE A 209 27.59 9.71 25.51
N ASP A 210 28.92 9.70 25.35
CA ASP A 210 29.70 10.90 25.03
C ASP A 210 29.35 11.56 23.71
N LYS A 211 28.63 10.82 22.85
CA LYS A 211 28.23 11.30 21.52
C LYS A 211 26.99 12.20 21.56
N VAL A 212 26.28 12.21 22.66
CA VAL A 212 25.02 12.97 22.82
C VAL A 212 25.10 14.06 23.90
N VAL A 213 26.32 14.39 24.35
CA VAL A 213 26.56 15.45 25.33
C VAL A 213 26.30 16.85 24.75
N ILE A 214 25.91 17.79 25.60
CA ILE A 214 25.76 19.19 25.24
C ILE A 214 27.13 19.77 24.82
N GLN A 215 27.14 20.43 23.66
CA GLN A 215 28.31 21.14 23.14
C GLN A 215 28.12 22.65 23.34
N PRO A 216 29.03 23.33 24.07
CA PRO A 216 28.90 24.76 24.29
C PRO A 216 28.77 25.55 22.97
N GLY A 217 27.81 26.48 22.93
CA GLY A 217 27.60 27.33 21.77
C GLY A 217 26.86 26.67 20.60
N ARG A 218 26.43 25.42 20.71
CA ARG A 218 25.67 24.72 19.65
C ARG A 218 24.23 24.43 20.04
N ASP A 219 23.34 24.51 19.06
CA ASP A 219 21.95 24.03 19.13
C ASP A 219 21.85 22.77 18.27
N LEU A 220 21.76 21.61 18.95
CA LEU A 220 21.81 20.29 18.32
C LEU A 220 20.56 19.46 18.60
N VAL A 221 20.15 18.70 17.61
CA VAL A 221 19.18 17.61 17.76
C VAL A 221 19.76 16.34 17.14
N THR A 222 19.78 15.26 17.91
CA THR A 222 20.18 13.92 17.43
C THR A 222 18.94 13.02 17.33
N LEU A 223 18.72 12.43 16.17
CA LEU A 223 17.75 11.37 15.95
C LEU A 223 18.42 10.02 16.25
N LEU A 224 17.80 9.22 17.12
CA LEU A 224 18.36 7.96 17.61
C LEU A 224 17.45 6.80 17.25
N THR A 225 18.01 5.72 16.71
CA THR A 225 17.30 4.45 16.50
C THR A 225 18.24 3.26 16.63
N CYS A 226 17.65 2.06 16.77
CA CYS A 226 18.41 0.80 16.79
C CYS A 226 18.89 0.39 15.40
N THR A 227 20.09 -0.19 15.32
CA THR A 227 20.72 -0.72 14.09
C THR A 227 21.63 -1.91 14.42
N PRO A 228 21.91 -2.87 13.50
CA PRO A 228 21.20 -3.11 12.24
C PRO A 228 19.75 -3.55 12.44
N TYR A 229 18.93 -3.36 11.41
CA TYR A 229 17.50 -3.75 11.43
C TYR A 229 17.30 -5.19 11.93
N GLY A 230 16.45 -5.36 12.95
CA GLY A 230 16.11 -6.65 13.55
C GLY A 230 17.18 -7.31 14.42
N ILE A 231 18.40 -6.73 14.51
CA ILE A 231 19.50 -7.19 15.37
C ILE A 231 19.66 -6.26 16.59
N ASN A 232 19.53 -4.94 16.38
CA ASN A 232 19.46 -3.89 17.41
C ASN A 232 20.66 -3.75 18.36
N THR A 233 21.83 -4.26 17.96
CA THR A 233 23.05 -4.27 18.81
C THR A 233 23.73 -2.91 18.95
N HIS A 234 23.45 -1.99 18.02
CA HIS A 234 24.05 -0.66 17.98
C HIS A 234 22.96 0.41 17.93
N ARG A 235 23.37 1.66 18.05
CA ARG A 235 22.52 2.83 17.87
C ARG A 235 23.01 3.64 16.67
N LEU A 236 22.09 4.01 15.80
CA LEU A 236 22.31 4.98 14.73
C LEU A 236 21.96 6.36 15.28
N LEU A 237 22.92 7.26 15.24
CA LEU A 237 22.79 8.67 15.62
C LEU A 237 22.87 9.51 14.35
N VAL A 238 21.85 10.31 14.10
CA VAL A 238 21.81 11.30 13.02
C VAL A 238 21.66 12.67 13.67
N THR A 239 22.75 13.42 13.73
CA THR A 239 22.81 14.71 14.41
C THR A 239 22.66 15.83 13.41
N GLY A 240 21.82 16.80 13.72
CA GLY A 240 21.64 18.03 12.96
C GLY A 240 21.86 19.26 13.83
N HIS A 241 22.39 20.31 13.22
CA HIS A 241 22.49 21.64 13.81
C HIS A 241 21.34 22.54 13.35
N ARG A 242 21.01 23.51 14.18
CA ARG A 242 19.95 24.48 13.91
C ARG A 242 20.23 25.30 12.66
N VAL A 243 19.22 25.41 11.77
CA VAL A 243 19.21 26.31 10.62
C VAL A 243 17.95 27.19 10.65
N PRO A 244 17.97 28.38 9.98
CA PRO A 244 16.77 29.20 9.89
C PRO A 244 15.62 28.45 9.21
N TYR A 245 14.43 28.52 9.80
CA TYR A 245 13.22 27.94 9.19
C TYR A 245 12.68 28.88 8.11
N VAL A 246 12.58 28.43 6.88
CA VAL A 246 12.11 29.20 5.72
C VAL A 246 10.80 28.66 5.17
N GLU A 247 10.11 29.44 4.31
CA GLU A 247 8.77 29.10 3.82
C GLU A 247 8.75 27.82 2.97
N GLU A 248 9.80 27.55 2.22
CA GLU A 248 9.97 26.33 1.43
C GLU A 248 9.92 25.07 2.32
N MET A 249 10.45 25.15 3.54
CA MET A 249 10.41 24.07 4.52
C MET A 249 8.98 23.78 5.03
N ALA A 250 8.13 24.81 5.12
CA ALA A 250 6.72 24.64 5.44
C ALA A 250 5.97 23.86 4.34
N GLU A 251 6.34 24.08 3.09
CA GLU A 251 5.80 23.31 1.96
C GLU A 251 6.25 21.84 2.04
N GLU A 252 7.48 21.56 2.41
CA GLU A 252 8.01 20.20 2.60
C GLU A 252 7.30 19.47 3.73
N VAL A 253 7.07 20.12 4.87
CA VAL A 253 6.26 19.57 5.97
C VAL A 253 4.86 19.22 5.48
N THR A 254 4.22 20.13 4.75
CA THR A 254 2.88 19.93 4.17
C THR A 254 2.89 18.79 3.16
N SER A 255 3.89 18.69 2.29
CA SER A 255 4.05 17.62 1.31
C SER A 255 4.24 16.26 1.98
N THR A 256 5.01 16.22 3.08
CA THR A 256 5.24 15.03 3.89
C THR A 256 3.93 14.52 4.50
N LYS A 257 3.11 15.40 5.10
CA LYS A 257 1.78 15.06 5.59
C LYS A 257 0.88 14.51 4.48
N LYS A 258 0.83 15.17 3.33
CA LYS A 258 0.07 14.72 2.16
C LYS A 258 0.57 13.38 1.60
N ALA A 259 1.87 13.08 1.72
CA ALA A 259 2.43 11.80 1.28
C ALA A 259 1.90 10.62 2.10
N VAL A 260 1.76 10.78 3.43
CA VAL A 260 1.15 9.77 4.31
C VAL A 260 -0.31 9.51 3.91
N GLU A 261 -1.12 10.58 3.74
CA GLU A 261 -2.52 10.45 3.31
C GLU A 261 -2.66 9.83 1.92
N ARG A 262 -1.78 10.22 0.98
CA ARG A 262 -1.77 9.67 -0.38
C ARG A 262 -1.46 8.18 -0.37
N ARG A 263 -0.47 7.74 0.43
CA ARG A 263 -0.10 6.33 0.58
C ARG A 263 -1.27 5.51 1.14
N PHE A 264 -1.93 5.99 2.18
CA PHE A 264 -3.11 5.35 2.76
C PHE A 264 -4.24 5.20 1.72
N ARG A 265 -4.61 6.29 1.01
CA ARG A 265 -5.64 6.27 -0.03
C ARG A 265 -5.30 5.32 -1.19
N LEU A 266 -4.03 5.28 -1.58
CA LEU A 266 -3.55 4.39 -2.64
C LEU A 266 -3.73 2.91 -2.26
N TYR A 267 -3.32 2.51 -1.06
CA TYR A 267 -3.50 1.13 -0.59
C TYR A 267 -4.97 0.76 -0.42
N LEU A 268 -5.80 1.68 0.11
CA LEU A 268 -7.24 1.48 0.24
C LEU A 268 -7.92 1.21 -1.11
N LEU A 269 -7.38 1.73 -2.21
CA LEU A 269 -7.91 1.55 -3.56
C LEU A 269 -7.31 0.32 -4.27
N LEU A 270 -5.99 0.17 -4.23
CA LEU A 270 -5.28 -0.86 -5.01
C LEU A 270 -5.49 -2.27 -4.47
N ILE A 271 -5.52 -2.45 -3.14
CA ILE A 271 -5.66 -3.77 -2.53
C ILE A 271 -7.03 -4.40 -2.86
N PRO A 272 -8.18 -3.73 -2.64
CA PRO A 272 -9.48 -4.29 -3.03
C PRO A 272 -9.58 -4.54 -4.54
N LEU A 273 -9.02 -3.66 -5.38
CA LEU A 273 -9.00 -3.83 -6.83
C LEU A 273 -8.23 -5.09 -7.24
N PHE A 274 -7.09 -5.35 -6.62
CA PHE A 274 -6.29 -6.56 -6.84
C PHE A 274 -7.08 -7.83 -6.49
N PHE A 275 -7.71 -7.86 -5.31
CA PHE A 275 -8.54 -9.00 -4.91
C PHE A 275 -9.77 -9.17 -5.80
N ALA A 276 -10.44 -8.07 -6.17
CA ALA A 276 -11.58 -8.11 -7.11
C ALA A 276 -11.17 -8.73 -8.46
N MET A 277 -9.97 -8.41 -8.95
CA MET A 277 -9.43 -8.98 -10.18
C MET A 277 -9.19 -10.50 -10.05
N ILE A 278 -8.65 -10.97 -8.92
CA ILE A 278 -8.46 -12.41 -8.64
C ILE A 278 -9.82 -13.11 -8.55
N PHE A 279 -10.78 -12.59 -7.79
CA PHE A 279 -12.11 -13.15 -7.67
C PHE A 279 -12.84 -13.19 -9.02
N TYR A 280 -12.73 -12.13 -9.82
CA TYR A 280 -13.28 -12.11 -11.18
C TYR A 280 -12.63 -13.19 -12.05
N TRP A 281 -11.30 -13.36 -11.96
CA TRP A 281 -10.62 -14.41 -12.70
C TRP A 281 -11.06 -15.81 -12.26
N MET A 282 -11.19 -16.08 -10.96
CA MET A 282 -11.71 -17.34 -10.41
C MET A 282 -13.15 -17.59 -10.88
N TYR A 283 -14.02 -16.59 -10.75
CA TYR A 283 -15.39 -16.67 -11.25
C TYR A 283 -15.45 -17.00 -12.75
N ARG A 284 -14.60 -16.38 -13.57
CA ARG A 284 -14.52 -16.68 -15.01
C ARG A 284 -14.05 -18.10 -15.31
N LYS A 285 -13.17 -18.66 -14.49
CA LYS A 285 -12.75 -20.07 -14.60
C LYS A 285 -13.87 -21.03 -14.22
N PHE A 286 -14.59 -20.71 -13.15
CA PHE A 286 -15.76 -21.46 -12.71
C PHE A 286 -16.88 -21.45 -13.78
N VAL A 287 -17.23 -20.29 -14.30
CA VAL A 287 -18.24 -20.16 -15.38
C VAL A 287 -17.80 -20.96 -16.61
N TYR A 288 -16.52 -20.90 -17.00
CA TYR A 288 -16.01 -21.67 -18.12
C TYR A 288 -16.17 -23.19 -17.91
N TYR A 289 -15.86 -23.69 -16.74
CA TYR A 289 -16.03 -25.10 -16.41
C TYR A 289 -17.49 -25.53 -16.38
N GLN A 290 -18.34 -24.80 -15.69
CA GLN A 290 -19.76 -25.10 -15.59
C GLN A 290 -20.47 -24.99 -16.95
N SER A 291 -20.11 -23.99 -17.76
CA SER A 291 -20.70 -23.85 -19.10
C SER A 291 -20.45 -25.09 -19.99
N GLY A 292 -19.33 -25.80 -19.79
CA GLY A 292 -19.05 -27.04 -20.50
C GLY A 292 -20.04 -28.19 -20.24
N LYS A 293 -20.89 -28.07 -19.19
CA LYS A 293 -21.93 -29.04 -18.84
C LYS A 293 -23.30 -28.73 -19.46
N HIS A 294 -23.44 -27.54 -20.04
CA HIS A 294 -24.69 -27.05 -20.67
C HIS A 294 -24.46 -26.79 -22.15
N SER A 295 -25.55 -26.81 -22.91
CA SER A 295 -25.59 -26.50 -24.34
C SER A 295 -26.05 -25.06 -24.56
N TYR A 296 -25.53 -24.45 -25.63
CA TYR A 296 -25.80 -23.07 -26.01
C TYR A 296 -25.84 -22.98 -27.55
N ASP A 297 -26.61 -22.03 -28.08
CA ASP A 297 -26.67 -21.79 -29.51
C ASP A 297 -25.54 -20.82 -29.93
N PHE A 298 -24.82 -21.14 -31.01
CA PHE A 298 -23.83 -20.28 -31.63
C PHE A 298 -24.37 -19.81 -32.97
N CYS A 299 -24.94 -18.60 -33.02
CA CYS A 299 -25.65 -18.11 -34.16
C CYS A 299 -25.34 -16.64 -34.49
N PHE A 300 -25.33 -16.32 -35.78
CA PHE A 300 -25.12 -14.97 -36.32
C PHE A 300 -25.68 -14.85 -37.73
N TYR A 301 -25.83 -13.61 -38.21
CA TYR A 301 -26.18 -13.32 -39.62
C TYR A 301 -24.90 -12.96 -40.39
N LEU A 302 -24.74 -13.52 -41.58
CA LEU A 302 -23.68 -13.15 -42.52
C LEU A 302 -24.28 -12.10 -43.51
N LEU A 303 -23.57 -10.97 -43.59
CA LEU A 303 -23.90 -9.91 -44.53
C LEU A 303 -22.70 -9.69 -45.48
N GLU A 304 -23.00 -9.32 -46.72
CA GLU A 304 -22.01 -8.80 -47.66
C GLU A 304 -22.53 -7.48 -48.24
N ASN A 305 -21.80 -6.42 -48.08
CA ASN A 305 -22.23 -5.05 -48.44
C ASN A 305 -23.61 -4.69 -47.89
N GLY A 306 -23.92 -5.10 -46.66
CA GLY A 306 -25.19 -4.83 -46.00
C GLY A 306 -26.35 -5.75 -46.39
N GLN A 307 -26.15 -6.67 -47.36
CA GLN A 307 -27.20 -7.61 -47.84
C GLN A 307 -26.90 -9.03 -47.28
N PRO A 308 -27.93 -9.85 -47.00
CA PRO A 308 -27.76 -11.23 -46.60
C PRO A 308 -27.00 -12.03 -47.63
N LYS A 309 -25.99 -12.83 -47.19
CA LYS A 309 -25.19 -13.72 -48.04
C LYS A 309 -25.49 -15.18 -47.72
N ALA A 310 -26.05 -15.90 -48.67
CA ALA A 310 -26.31 -17.35 -48.59
C ALA A 310 -25.16 -18.19 -49.11
N GLY A 311 -25.16 -19.50 -48.79
CA GLY A 311 -24.34 -20.51 -49.39
C GLY A 311 -22.92 -20.60 -48.85
N VAL A 312 -22.51 -19.79 -47.88
CA VAL A 312 -21.17 -19.88 -47.26
C VAL A 312 -21.16 -20.94 -46.16
N THR A 313 -20.25 -21.90 -46.29
CA THR A 313 -20.09 -23.01 -45.34
C THR A 313 -19.14 -22.61 -44.21
N PHE A 314 -19.59 -22.70 -42.97
CA PHE A 314 -18.79 -22.45 -41.77
C PHE A 314 -18.53 -23.74 -41.01
N THR A 315 -17.32 -23.87 -40.46
CA THR A 315 -16.97 -24.90 -39.51
C THR A 315 -16.71 -24.29 -38.12
N LEU A 316 -17.16 -24.98 -37.05
CA LEU A 316 -17.03 -24.53 -35.68
C LEU A 316 -15.86 -25.23 -34.98
N VAL A 317 -14.75 -24.53 -34.82
CA VAL A 317 -13.51 -25.04 -34.23
C VAL A 317 -13.42 -24.66 -32.74
N ARG A 318 -13.23 -25.66 -31.87
CA ARG A 318 -12.99 -25.39 -30.42
C ARG A 318 -11.55 -24.92 -30.22
N LYS A 319 -11.36 -23.81 -29.47
CA LYS A 319 -10.02 -23.37 -29.09
C LYS A 319 -9.42 -24.34 -28.08
N LYS A 320 -8.70 -25.35 -28.55
CA LYS A 320 -7.80 -26.18 -27.75
C LYS A 320 -6.35 -25.85 -28.10
N ARG A 321 -5.48 -25.84 -27.13
CA ARG A 321 -4.06 -25.52 -27.29
C ARG A 321 -3.30 -26.64 -28.02
N TRP A 322 -3.91 -27.87 -28.10
CA TRP A 322 -3.23 -29.10 -28.57
C TRP A 322 -4.22 -30.13 -29.17
N ALA A 323 -5.13 -29.79 -30.03
CA ALA A 323 -6.01 -30.77 -30.65
C ALA A 323 -6.15 -30.54 -32.16
N THR A 324 -5.54 -31.41 -32.92
CA THR A 324 -5.60 -31.59 -34.37
C THR A 324 -6.72 -32.53 -34.80
N ASP A 325 -7.78 -32.74 -34.02
CA ASP A 325 -8.91 -33.60 -34.44
C ASP A 325 -9.83 -32.78 -35.36
N VAL A 326 -9.60 -32.93 -36.64
CA VAL A 326 -10.35 -32.24 -37.71
C VAL A 326 -11.60 -33.02 -38.13
N THR A 327 -11.75 -34.29 -37.71
CA THR A 327 -12.68 -35.26 -38.32
C THR A 327 -14.13 -35.17 -37.85
N ASN A 328 -14.53 -34.32 -36.88
CA ASN A 328 -15.94 -34.22 -36.42
C ASN A 328 -16.32 -32.80 -35.97
N GLN A 329 -16.07 -31.81 -36.82
CA GLN A 329 -16.41 -30.42 -36.49
C GLN A 329 -17.83 -30.11 -36.99
N PRO A 330 -18.67 -29.46 -36.15
CA PRO A 330 -19.99 -29.01 -36.62
C PRO A 330 -19.84 -28.06 -37.80
N VAL A 331 -20.69 -28.28 -38.83
CA VAL A 331 -20.73 -27.48 -40.05
C VAL A 331 -22.12 -26.85 -40.17
N ALA A 332 -22.17 -25.60 -40.61
CA ALA A 332 -23.39 -24.89 -40.89
C ALA A 332 -23.26 -24.05 -42.16
N VAL A 333 -24.28 -24.00 -42.98
CA VAL A 333 -24.35 -23.18 -44.21
C VAL A 333 -25.20 -21.94 -43.96
N SER A 334 -24.78 -20.79 -44.46
CA SER A 334 -25.62 -19.57 -44.36
C SER A 334 -26.86 -19.71 -45.22
N GLN A 335 -28.05 -19.45 -44.61
CA GLN A 335 -29.34 -19.51 -45.23
C GLN A 335 -29.58 -18.31 -46.18
N VAL A 336 -30.73 -18.30 -46.86
CA VAL A 336 -31.09 -17.23 -47.81
C VAL A 336 -31.15 -15.85 -47.13
N ASP A 337 -31.53 -15.80 -45.85
CA ASP A 337 -31.54 -14.59 -45.02
C ASP A 337 -30.18 -14.27 -44.37
N GLY A 338 -29.14 -15.04 -44.73
CA GLY A 338 -27.80 -14.93 -44.14
C GLY A 338 -27.64 -15.61 -42.77
N TRP A 339 -28.67 -16.29 -42.24
CA TRP A 339 -28.61 -16.91 -40.93
C TRP A 339 -27.66 -18.10 -40.89
N VAL A 340 -26.74 -18.12 -39.91
CA VAL A 340 -25.82 -19.22 -39.61
C VAL A 340 -26.05 -19.66 -38.17
N SER A 341 -26.36 -20.95 -37.96
CA SER A 341 -26.69 -21.51 -36.66
C SER A 341 -26.01 -22.84 -36.40
N PHE A 342 -25.38 -22.94 -35.25
CA PHE A 342 -24.88 -24.18 -34.66
C PHE A 342 -25.65 -24.38 -33.34
N PRO A 343 -26.73 -25.17 -33.33
CA PRO A 343 -27.53 -25.42 -32.14
C PRO A 343 -26.83 -26.36 -31.18
N GLU A 344 -27.21 -26.28 -29.89
CA GLU A 344 -26.82 -27.22 -28.81
C GLU A 344 -25.32 -27.47 -28.64
N ILE A 345 -24.48 -26.47 -28.89
CA ILE A 345 -23.05 -26.57 -28.72
C ILE A 345 -22.70 -26.49 -27.23
N ARG A 346 -21.96 -27.48 -26.71
CA ARG A 346 -21.46 -27.43 -25.32
C ARG A 346 -20.66 -26.17 -25.07
N GLY A 347 -20.84 -25.57 -23.91
CA GLY A 347 -20.16 -24.34 -23.54
C GLY A 347 -18.62 -24.46 -23.66
N GLY A 348 -17.98 -23.34 -24.04
CA GLY A 348 -16.57 -23.31 -24.32
C GLY A 348 -16.12 -22.02 -25.00
N ARG A 349 -15.00 -22.11 -25.69
CA ARG A 349 -14.50 -21.06 -26.59
C ARG A 349 -14.37 -21.64 -27.98
N TYR A 350 -15.08 -21.05 -28.93
CA TYR A 350 -15.12 -21.52 -30.30
C TYR A 350 -14.80 -20.41 -31.29
N TYR A 351 -14.44 -20.84 -32.50
CA TYR A 351 -14.26 -20.00 -33.69
C TYR A 351 -15.09 -20.59 -34.81
N ALA A 352 -16.06 -19.85 -35.35
CA ALA A 352 -16.66 -20.19 -36.63
C ALA A 352 -15.79 -19.61 -37.73
N LYS A 353 -15.31 -20.49 -38.63
CA LYS A 353 -14.47 -20.14 -39.78
C LYS A 353 -15.19 -20.52 -41.06
N ALA A 354 -15.23 -19.63 -42.02
CA ALA A 354 -15.65 -20.01 -43.39
C ALA A 354 -14.62 -20.98 -44.00
N ILE A 355 -15.06 -22.06 -44.62
CA ILE A 355 -14.21 -23.09 -45.20
C ILE A 355 -13.41 -22.51 -46.37
N ASP A 356 -14.05 -21.64 -47.15
CA ASP A 356 -13.48 -20.96 -48.31
C ASP A 356 -12.51 -19.80 -47.91
N GLY A 357 -12.40 -19.51 -46.62
CA GLY A 357 -11.58 -18.41 -46.15
C GLY A 357 -12.13 -17.00 -46.43
N SER A 358 -13.36 -16.90 -46.97
CA SER A 358 -13.97 -15.64 -47.39
C SER A 358 -14.21 -14.65 -46.26
N THR A 359 -14.26 -15.10 -44.98
CA THR A 359 -14.57 -14.25 -43.84
C THR A 359 -13.58 -14.37 -42.71
N LYS A 360 -13.50 -13.31 -41.86
CA LYS A 360 -12.73 -13.36 -40.62
C LYS A 360 -13.41 -14.30 -39.61
N PRO A 361 -12.64 -15.10 -38.83
CA PRO A 361 -13.20 -16.02 -37.85
C PRO A 361 -14.02 -15.30 -36.78
N VAL A 362 -15.26 -15.76 -36.55
CA VAL A 362 -16.14 -15.29 -35.49
C VAL A 362 -15.78 -16.01 -34.19
N LYS A 363 -15.45 -15.27 -33.14
CA LYS A 363 -15.12 -15.85 -31.83
C LYS A 363 -16.35 -15.87 -30.93
N GLY A 364 -16.63 -17.01 -30.28
CA GLY A 364 -17.72 -17.16 -29.33
C GLY A 364 -17.25 -17.69 -27.97
N LYS A 365 -17.86 -17.17 -26.91
CA LYS A 365 -17.68 -17.64 -25.53
C LYS A 365 -18.95 -17.46 -24.71
N VAL A 366 -19.17 -18.31 -23.73
CA VAL A 366 -20.24 -18.12 -22.75
C VAL A 366 -19.77 -17.09 -21.69
N ARG A 367 -20.60 -16.11 -21.40
CA ARG A 367 -20.33 -15.11 -20.35
C ARG A 367 -20.96 -15.48 -19.02
N ARG A 368 -22.21 -15.92 -19.02
CA ARG A 368 -23.00 -16.29 -17.85
C ARG A 368 -23.63 -17.66 -18.07
N LEU A 369 -23.80 -18.46 -17.03
CA LEU A 369 -24.42 -19.78 -17.13
C LEU A 369 -25.89 -19.74 -17.63
N LYS A 370 -26.58 -18.65 -17.32
CA LYS A 370 -28.00 -18.44 -17.75
C LYS A 370 -28.14 -17.93 -19.18
N ASP A 371 -27.06 -17.67 -19.90
CA ASP A 371 -27.14 -17.29 -21.30
C ASP A 371 -27.70 -18.49 -22.11
N ARG A 372 -28.52 -18.26 -23.13
CA ARG A 372 -28.99 -19.30 -24.05
C ARG A 372 -28.11 -19.43 -25.28
N GLN A 373 -27.29 -18.40 -25.55
CA GLN A 373 -26.46 -18.32 -26.74
C GLN A 373 -25.04 -17.84 -26.38
N PHE A 374 -24.07 -18.16 -27.25
CA PHE A 374 -22.74 -17.64 -27.15
C PHE A 374 -22.71 -16.12 -27.32
N VAL A 375 -21.86 -15.48 -26.55
CA VAL A 375 -21.50 -14.07 -26.79
C VAL A 375 -20.40 -14.03 -27.80
N LEU A 376 -20.72 -13.46 -28.97
CA LEU A 376 -19.78 -13.39 -30.09
C LEU A 376 -18.95 -12.10 -30.05
N SER A 377 -17.79 -12.15 -30.67
CA SER A 377 -16.89 -11.02 -30.87
C SER A 377 -16.35 -11.01 -32.31
N ARG A 378 -15.90 -9.86 -32.79
CA ARG A 378 -15.57 -9.56 -34.20
C ARG A 378 -16.82 -9.54 -35.12
N VAL A 379 -17.93 -9.15 -34.55
CA VAL A 379 -19.20 -9.04 -35.22
C VAL A 379 -19.94 -7.79 -34.72
N THR A 380 -20.77 -7.18 -35.56
CA THR A 380 -21.66 -6.09 -35.13
C THR A 380 -22.79 -6.66 -34.28
N LYS A 381 -23.14 -5.97 -33.22
CA LYS A 381 -24.16 -6.39 -32.27
C LYS A 381 -25.34 -5.43 -32.30
N LYS A 382 -26.54 -5.94 -32.61
CA LYS A 382 -27.78 -5.20 -32.40
C LYS A 382 -28.55 -5.76 -31.22
N LYS A 383 -29.07 -4.90 -30.36
CA LYS A 383 -29.82 -5.27 -29.16
C LYS A 383 -31.23 -4.75 -29.30
N GLN A 384 -32.21 -5.62 -29.19
CA GLN A 384 -33.63 -5.28 -29.22
C GLN A 384 -34.28 -5.89 -27.96
N GLY A 385 -34.52 -5.06 -26.96
CA GLY A 385 -34.94 -5.53 -25.64
C GLY A 385 -33.94 -6.51 -25.01
N LYS A 386 -34.39 -7.73 -24.65
CA LYS A 386 -33.58 -8.82 -24.12
C LYS A 386 -32.88 -9.65 -25.20
N LYS A 387 -33.29 -9.54 -26.47
CA LYS A 387 -32.75 -10.32 -27.60
C LYS A 387 -31.50 -9.63 -28.15
N VAL A 388 -30.46 -10.40 -28.36
CA VAL A 388 -29.18 -9.94 -28.93
C VAL A 388 -28.95 -10.67 -30.22
N THR A 389 -28.77 -9.92 -31.30
CA THR A 389 -28.50 -10.44 -32.66
C THR A 389 -27.08 -10.01 -33.06
N TYR A 390 -26.35 -10.91 -33.70
CA TYR A 390 -24.98 -10.68 -34.15
C TYR A 390 -24.93 -10.70 -35.68
N TYR A 391 -24.20 -9.76 -36.28
CA TYR A 391 -24.01 -9.62 -37.71
C TYR A 391 -22.52 -9.63 -38.04
N LEU A 392 -22.10 -10.57 -38.89
CA LEU A 392 -20.78 -10.62 -39.49
C LEU A 392 -20.83 -9.94 -40.85
N GLU A 393 -20.17 -8.83 -41.00
CA GLU A 393 -20.10 -8.11 -42.27
C GLU A 393 -18.83 -8.55 -43.02
N ASN A 394 -19.03 -9.03 -44.26
CA ASN A 394 -18.00 -9.41 -45.17
C ASN A 394 -17.83 -8.32 -46.23
N GLY A 395 -16.73 -7.64 -46.24
CA GLY A 395 -16.46 -6.56 -47.20
C GLY A 395 -16.74 -5.17 -46.67
N ALA A 396 -15.74 -4.62 -45.94
CA ALA A 396 -15.27 -3.25 -45.95
C ALA A 396 -13.88 -3.23 -45.32
N LYS A 397 -12.85 -3.36 -46.11
CA LYS A 397 -11.59 -2.70 -45.77
C LYS A 397 -11.82 -1.19 -45.92
N LYS A 398 -11.87 -0.46 -44.83
CA LYS A 398 -11.33 0.88 -44.73
C LYS A 398 -9.99 0.82 -44.10
#